data_ce67424fd4f6ea8fe2cc0c6f4391f007
#
_entry.id   ce67424fd4f6ea8fe2cc0c6f4391f007
#
_cell.length_a   1.000
_cell.length_b   1.000
_cell.length_c   1.000
_cell.angle_alpha   90.00
_cell.angle_beta   90.00
_cell.angle_gamma   90.00
#
_symmetry.space_group_name_H-M   'P 1'
#
loop_
_entity.id
_entity.type
_entity.pdbx_description
1 polymer ?
#
loop_
_entity_poly.entity_id
_entity_poly.type
_entity_poly.pdbx_seq_one_letter_code
_entity_poly.pdbx_strand_id
1 'polypeptide(L)'
;MARISPRSVDSGANGVRRRPKDRKAQIARASAESFSALGYHGVSMEAIASRVGISAAALYRHYSSKYELFRDAVLNLSQQLVDGTAFADEADGDPQQRLRRLVAALSDTALANRESGGLYRWEARYLRGDDQSTLDAQVRTVHRRIHRPLMELRPELSSRARWTLSTAVLGVIGSVVDHRSKLPAGQIRALLADICDAVLAAELPEIPAATDPAAVPPPAVSATKYEALLTESMRLFNQNGYRDTTMEDIAAAVGMPASGIYRYFSGKSDILAAGFRRAADRLSADMAELLSAAGDPEQALGALIDDYVARSFDHPELDYVYYTERLNMTPADQKILRDLQRAAVESWVEVVMPVRPNWSAGQARFAVHAAMALVIDLGRLMNYQNSEQARAVVAVMVDMTLLGRYRLRTALPAR
;
A
#
# COMPACT_ATOMS: atom_id res chain seq x y z
N MET A 1 15.75 25.75 -74.46
CA MET A 1 15.46 26.29 -73.09
C MET A 1 14.19 25.65 -72.59
N ALA A 2 14.28 24.58 -71.82
CA ALA A 2 13.14 23.85 -71.26
C ALA A 2 12.92 24.28 -69.81
N ARG A 3 11.72 24.74 -69.47
CA ARG A 3 11.31 25.10 -68.11
C ARG A 3 10.92 23.83 -67.34
N ILE A 4 11.62 23.58 -66.20
CA ILE A 4 11.30 22.51 -65.27
C ILE A 4 10.37 23.09 -64.22
N SER A 5 9.13 22.52 -64.10
CA SER A 5 8.17 22.79 -63.02
C SER A 5 8.52 21.92 -61.79
N PRO A 6 8.39 22.45 -60.55
CA PRO A 6 8.62 21.65 -59.35
C PRO A 6 7.36 20.78 -59.05
N ARG A 7 7.59 19.47 -58.78
CA ARG A 7 6.58 18.54 -58.28
C ARG A 7 6.25 18.89 -56.81
N SER A 8 4.97 19.04 -56.56
CA SER A 8 4.40 19.09 -55.23
C SER A 8 4.54 17.72 -54.51
N VAL A 9 5.18 17.74 -53.35
CA VAL A 9 5.28 16.60 -52.45
C VAL A 9 3.99 16.57 -51.62
N ASP A 10 3.16 15.60 -51.91
CA ASP A 10 1.90 15.33 -51.19
C ASP A 10 2.28 14.61 -49.89
N SER A 11 2.21 15.31 -48.75
CA SER A 11 2.43 14.78 -47.42
C SER A 11 1.14 14.18 -46.87
N GLY A 12 0.83 12.97 -47.28
CA GLY A 12 -0.24 12.16 -46.74
C GLY A 12 0.06 11.69 -45.32
N ALA A 13 -0.24 12.52 -44.34
CA ALA A 13 -0.30 12.09 -42.93
C ALA A 13 -1.54 11.21 -42.70
N ASN A 14 -1.42 9.92 -42.96
CA ASN A 14 -2.44 8.93 -42.64
C ASN A 14 -2.44 8.68 -41.13
N GLY A 15 -3.10 9.57 -40.38
CA GLY A 15 -3.42 9.37 -38.98
C GLY A 15 -4.42 8.22 -38.85
N VAL A 16 -3.91 7.03 -38.51
CA VAL A 16 -4.74 5.87 -38.18
C VAL A 16 -5.73 6.28 -37.09
N ARG A 17 -6.99 6.50 -37.44
CA ARG A 17 -8.09 6.70 -36.48
C ARG A 17 -8.21 5.44 -35.63
N ARG A 18 -7.65 5.45 -34.41
CA ARG A 18 -7.78 4.37 -33.43
C ARG A 18 -9.26 4.07 -33.19
N ARG A 19 -9.61 2.78 -33.20
CA ARG A 19 -10.98 2.28 -33.04
C ARG A 19 -11.59 2.72 -31.71
N PRO A 20 -12.94 2.89 -31.60
CA PRO A 20 -13.62 3.34 -30.37
C PRO A 20 -13.30 2.52 -29.12
N LYS A 21 -13.04 1.20 -29.28
CA LYS A 21 -12.66 0.28 -28.19
C LYS A 21 -11.31 0.65 -27.56
N ASP A 22 -10.36 1.14 -28.35
CA ASP A 22 -9.06 1.60 -27.87
C ASP A 22 -9.18 2.90 -27.07
N ARG A 23 -10.15 3.77 -27.42
CA ARG A 23 -10.32 5.07 -26.77
C ARG A 23 -10.83 4.95 -25.34
N LYS A 24 -11.83 4.09 -25.07
CA LYS A 24 -12.32 3.87 -23.71
C LYS A 24 -11.22 3.29 -22.80
N ALA A 25 -10.43 2.34 -23.31
CA ALA A 25 -9.29 1.78 -22.59
C ALA A 25 -8.20 2.84 -22.30
N GLN A 26 -7.90 3.75 -23.26
CA GLN A 26 -6.96 4.85 -23.05
C GLN A 26 -7.45 5.82 -21.97
N ILE A 27 -8.74 6.19 -21.98
CA ILE A 27 -9.32 7.04 -20.94
C ILE A 27 -9.22 6.36 -19.58
N ALA A 28 -9.60 5.09 -19.46
CA ALA A 28 -9.55 4.33 -18.21
C ALA A 28 -8.13 4.28 -17.65
N ARG A 29 -7.14 3.98 -18.49
CA ARG A 29 -5.73 3.94 -18.07
C ARG A 29 -5.21 5.29 -17.62
N ALA A 30 -5.42 6.35 -18.44
CA ALA A 30 -4.98 7.69 -18.09
C ALA A 30 -5.65 8.22 -16.83
N SER A 31 -6.92 7.84 -16.60
CA SER A 31 -7.67 8.16 -15.39
C SER A 31 -7.06 7.47 -14.16
N ALA A 32 -6.83 6.16 -14.24
CA ALA A 32 -6.24 5.38 -13.16
C ALA A 32 -4.85 5.92 -12.76
N GLU A 33 -4.00 6.23 -13.74
CA GLU A 33 -2.69 6.84 -13.52
C GLU A 33 -2.80 8.24 -12.91
N SER A 34 -3.75 9.07 -13.36
CA SER A 34 -3.94 10.43 -12.84
C SER A 34 -4.46 10.42 -11.41
N PHE A 35 -5.47 9.59 -11.11
CA PHE A 35 -6.00 9.47 -9.76
C PHE A 35 -4.98 8.85 -8.78
N SER A 36 -4.19 7.88 -9.23
CA SER A 36 -3.10 7.31 -8.41
C SER A 36 -2.00 8.32 -8.09
N ALA A 37 -1.68 9.21 -9.04
CA ALA A 37 -0.61 10.19 -8.89
C ALA A 37 -1.02 11.44 -8.10
N LEU A 38 -2.28 11.88 -8.21
CA LEU A 38 -2.77 13.18 -7.71
C LEU A 38 -3.90 13.04 -6.68
N GLY A 39 -4.36 11.81 -6.39
CA GLY A 39 -5.52 11.54 -5.55
C GLY A 39 -6.85 11.92 -6.20
N TYR A 40 -7.95 11.45 -5.65
CA TYR A 40 -9.29 11.74 -6.18
C TYR A 40 -9.55 13.25 -6.35
N HIS A 41 -9.15 14.05 -5.38
CA HIS A 41 -9.46 15.48 -5.39
C HIS A 41 -8.53 16.30 -6.28
N GLY A 42 -7.28 15.89 -6.46
CA GLY A 42 -6.28 16.60 -7.26
C GLY A 42 -6.48 16.51 -8.77
N VAL A 43 -7.42 15.69 -9.24
CA VAL A 43 -7.69 15.46 -10.66
C VAL A 43 -8.93 16.23 -11.13
N SER A 44 -8.86 16.83 -12.32
CA SER A 44 -10.02 17.39 -13.04
C SER A 44 -10.33 16.61 -14.32
N MET A 45 -11.56 16.72 -14.80
CA MET A 45 -11.98 16.12 -16.08
C MET A 45 -11.19 16.71 -17.27
N GLU A 46 -10.88 18.00 -17.21
CA GLU A 46 -10.10 18.72 -18.22
C GLU A 46 -8.66 18.20 -18.29
N ALA A 47 -8.04 17.95 -17.14
CA ALA A 47 -6.67 17.40 -17.05
C ALA A 47 -6.60 15.99 -17.69
N ILE A 48 -7.58 15.13 -17.40
CA ILE A 48 -7.66 13.79 -18.01
C ILE A 48 -7.92 13.90 -19.51
N ALA A 49 -8.86 14.73 -19.95
CA ALA A 49 -9.16 14.93 -21.36
C ALA A 49 -7.91 15.39 -22.13
N SER A 50 -7.17 16.37 -21.60
CA SER A 50 -5.91 16.85 -22.15
C SER A 50 -4.87 15.74 -22.26
N ARG A 51 -4.72 14.91 -21.22
CA ARG A 51 -3.76 13.79 -21.21
C ARG A 51 -4.06 12.72 -22.27
N VAL A 52 -5.35 12.51 -22.58
CA VAL A 52 -5.79 11.56 -23.61
C VAL A 52 -5.84 12.19 -25.01
N GLY A 53 -5.63 13.52 -25.12
CA GLY A 53 -5.70 14.26 -26.38
C GLY A 53 -7.13 14.39 -26.95
N ILE A 54 -8.11 14.61 -26.06
CA ILE A 54 -9.51 14.87 -26.43
C ILE A 54 -10.01 16.15 -25.75
N SER A 55 -11.14 16.71 -26.23
CA SER A 55 -11.79 17.81 -25.54
C SER A 55 -12.50 17.33 -24.27
N ALA A 56 -12.67 18.20 -23.27
CA ALA A 56 -13.47 17.92 -22.09
C ALA A 56 -14.90 17.50 -22.46
N ALA A 57 -15.52 18.16 -23.45
CA ALA A 57 -16.84 17.80 -23.97
C ALA A 57 -16.89 16.38 -24.56
N ALA A 58 -15.79 15.92 -25.17
CA ALA A 58 -15.68 14.53 -25.63
C ALA A 58 -15.58 13.54 -24.47
N LEU A 59 -14.87 13.88 -23.40
CA LEU A 59 -14.80 13.07 -22.19
C LEU A 59 -16.14 12.97 -21.48
N TYR A 60 -16.89 14.08 -21.37
CA TYR A 60 -18.24 14.10 -20.78
C TYR A 60 -19.27 13.26 -21.55
N ARG A 61 -19.03 12.94 -22.82
CA ARG A 61 -19.84 11.96 -23.56
C ARG A 61 -19.62 10.52 -23.15
N HIS A 62 -18.48 10.22 -22.53
CA HIS A 62 -18.14 8.89 -22.03
C HIS A 62 -18.45 8.73 -20.54
N TYR A 63 -18.32 9.80 -19.76
CA TYR A 63 -18.47 9.81 -18.31
C TYR A 63 -19.19 11.07 -17.87
N SER A 64 -20.33 10.93 -17.20
CA SER A 64 -21.17 12.04 -16.77
C SER A 64 -20.54 12.89 -15.65
N SER A 65 -19.59 12.32 -14.90
CA SER A 65 -18.95 12.97 -13.78
C SER A 65 -17.54 12.44 -13.49
N LYS A 66 -16.77 13.21 -12.72
CA LYS A 66 -15.46 12.75 -12.20
C LYS A 66 -15.59 11.49 -11.34
N TYR A 67 -16.68 11.39 -10.57
CA TYR A 67 -16.91 10.22 -9.74
C TYR A 67 -17.09 8.94 -10.56
N GLU A 68 -17.90 8.99 -11.61
CA GLU A 68 -18.10 7.85 -12.50
C GLU A 68 -16.79 7.39 -13.14
N LEU A 69 -15.98 8.33 -13.60
CA LEU A 69 -14.67 8.05 -14.16
C LEU A 69 -13.70 7.43 -13.12
N PHE A 70 -13.73 7.94 -11.89
CA PHE A 70 -12.95 7.42 -10.77
C PHE A 70 -13.40 6.01 -10.38
N ARG A 71 -14.70 5.81 -10.18
CA ARG A 71 -15.31 4.50 -9.89
C ARG A 71 -14.88 3.45 -10.91
N ASP A 72 -15.03 3.75 -12.20
CA ASP A 72 -14.65 2.83 -13.27
C ASP A 72 -13.13 2.55 -13.26
N ALA A 73 -12.29 3.54 -12.94
CA ALA A 73 -10.86 3.34 -12.82
C ALA A 73 -10.50 2.39 -11.66
N VAL A 74 -11.13 2.56 -10.49
CA VAL A 74 -10.90 1.70 -9.31
C VAL A 74 -11.40 0.28 -9.57
N LEU A 75 -12.67 0.14 -9.98
CA LEU A 75 -13.30 -1.17 -10.18
C LEU A 75 -12.68 -1.96 -11.33
N ASN A 76 -12.19 -1.29 -12.37
CA ASN A 76 -11.48 -1.96 -13.44
C ASN A 76 -10.15 -2.56 -12.99
N LEU A 77 -9.39 -1.86 -12.12
CA LEU A 77 -8.14 -2.41 -11.57
C LEU A 77 -8.36 -3.64 -10.72
N SER A 78 -9.37 -3.63 -9.86
CA SER A 78 -9.73 -4.82 -9.07
C SER A 78 -10.34 -5.93 -9.92
N GLN A 79 -11.11 -5.60 -10.97
CA GLN A 79 -11.62 -6.59 -11.92
C GLN A 79 -10.52 -7.31 -12.67
N GLN A 80 -9.42 -6.62 -13.03
CA GLN A 80 -8.26 -7.28 -13.65
C GLN A 80 -7.64 -8.38 -12.76
N LEU A 81 -7.68 -8.23 -11.42
CA LEU A 81 -7.26 -9.31 -10.51
C LEU A 81 -8.22 -10.49 -10.58
N VAL A 82 -9.53 -10.23 -10.64
CA VAL A 82 -10.55 -11.27 -10.80
C VAL A 82 -10.39 -12.00 -12.13
N ASP A 83 -10.26 -11.25 -13.23
CA ASP A 83 -10.12 -11.82 -14.58
C ASP A 83 -8.82 -12.64 -14.72
N GLY A 84 -7.70 -12.09 -14.23
CA GLY A 84 -6.39 -12.75 -14.28
C GLY A 84 -6.31 -14.05 -13.47
N THR A 85 -7.20 -14.22 -12.49
CA THR A 85 -7.28 -15.43 -11.65
C THR A 85 -8.46 -16.32 -11.96
N ALA A 86 -9.27 -16.03 -13.02
CA ALA A 86 -10.50 -16.76 -13.35
C ALA A 86 -10.29 -18.26 -13.62
N PHE A 87 -9.13 -18.64 -14.16
CA PHE A 87 -8.76 -20.04 -14.38
C PHE A 87 -8.84 -20.90 -13.10
N ALA A 88 -8.75 -20.32 -11.92
CA ALA A 88 -8.80 -21.05 -10.66
C ALA A 88 -10.20 -21.57 -10.29
N ASP A 89 -11.25 -21.05 -10.92
CA ASP A 89 -12.62 -21.52 -10.70
C ASP A 89 -12.88 -22.87 -11.36
N GLU A 90 -12.16 -23.21 -12.45
CA GLU A 90 -12.31 -24.42 -13.25
C GLU A 90 -11.12 -25.40 -13.08
N ALA A 91 -10.09 -25.01 -12.31
CA ALA A 91 -8.83 -25.77 -12.26
C ALA A 91 -8.98 -27.02 -11.39
N ASP A 92 -8.81 -28.19 -12.04
CA ASP A 92 -8.46 -29.44 -11.40
C ASP A 92 -6.92 -29.60 -11.38
N GLY A 93 -6.41 -30.47 -10.50
CA GLY A 93 -4.99 -30.79 -10.44
C GLY A 93 -4.33 -30.42 -9.12
N ASP A 94 -3.00 -30.48 -9.08
CA ASP A 94 -2.20 -30.28 -7.88
C ASP A 94 -2.44 -28.90 -7.23
N PRO A 95 -2.89 -28.86 -5.96
CA PRO A 95 -3.19 -27.61 -5.26
C PRO A 95 -1.99 -26.69 -5.13
N GLN A 96 -0.77 -27.22 -4.97
CA GLN A 96 0.46 -26.43 -4.90
C GLN A 96 0.72 -25.69 -6.22
N GLN A 97 0.53 -26.40 -7.32
CA GLN A 97 0.70 -25.79 -8.64
C GLN A 97 -0.37 -24.72 -8.92
N ARG A 98 -1.62 -24.95 -8.46
CA ARG A 98 -2.69 -23.92 -8.54
C ARG A 98 -2.33 -22.65 -7.77
N LEU A 99 -1.80 -22.77 -6.54
CA LEU A 99 -1.34 -21.61 -5.76
C LEU A 99 -0.23 -20.84 -6.47
N ARG A 100 0.79 -21.54 -6.98
CA ARG A 100 1.89 -20.91 -7.74
C ARG A 100 1.39 -20.18 -8.99
N ARG A 101 0.45 -20.75 -9.71
CA ARG A 101 -0.18 -20.10 -10.87
C ARG A 101 -0.97 -18.85 -10.47
N LEU A 102 -1.68 -18.88 -9.33
CA LEU A 102 -2.39 -17.71 -8.79
C LEU A 102 -1.42 -16.60 -8.41
N VAL A 103 -0.35 -16.91 -7.69
CA VAL A 103 0.71 -15.96 -7.32
C VAL A 103 1.33 -15.34 -8.58
N ALA A 104 1.64 -16.15 -9.59
CA ALA A 104 2.20 -15.66 -10.85
C ALA A 104 1.24 -14.71 -11.58
N ALA A 105 -0.04 -15.07 -11.72
CA ALA A 105 -1.05 -14.26 -12.39
C ALA A 105 -1.32 -12.93 -11.67
N LEU A 106 -1.39 -12.94 -10.32
CA LEU A 106 -1.54 -11.75 -9.51
C LEU A 106 -0.30 -10.85 -9.61
N SER A 107 0.90 -11.43 -9.61
CA SER A 107 2.17 -10.70 -9.78
C SER A 107 2.25 -10.03 -11.15
N ASP A 108 1.82 -10.72 -12.21
CA ASP A 108 1.76 -10.16 -13.57
C ASP A 108 0.77 -9.01 -13.65
N THR A 109 -0.39 -9.14 -13.03
CA THR A 109 -1.40 -8.07 -12.97
C THR A 109 -0.87 -6.85 -12.21
N ALA A 110 -0.18 -7.05 -11.08
CA ALA A 110 0.44 -5.96 -10.31
C ALA A 110 1.54 -5.25 -11.12
N LEU A 111 2.40 -6.02 -11.81
CA LEU A 111 3.45 -5.46 -12.66
C LEU A 111 2.90 -4.68 -13.86
N ALA A 112 1.82 -5.16 -14.49
CA ALA A 112 1.17 -4.49 -15.61
C ALA A 112 0.52 -3.15 -15.17
N ASN A 113 0.10 -3.05 -13.91
CA ASN A 113 -0.58 -1.86 -13.34
C ASN A 113 0.29 -1.08 -12.34
N ARG A 114 1.60 -1.18 -12.43
CA ARG A 114 2.53 -0.64 -11.43
C ARG A 114 2.36 0.87 -11.19
N GLU A 115 1.93 1.61 -12.19
CA GLU A 115 1.74 3.07 -12.11
C GLU A 115 0.38 3.48 -11.51
N SER A 116 -0.59 2.57 -11.48
CA SER A 116 -1.97 2.88 -11.10
C SER A 116 -2.60 1.89 -10.11
N GLY A 117 -1.97 0.74 -9.89
CA GLY A 117 -2.55 -0.34 -9.08
C GLY A 117 -2.82 0.03 -7.61
N GLY A 118 -2.08 1.00 -7.06
CA GLY A 118 -2.34 1.51 -5.72
C GLY A 118 -3.69 2.22 -5.54
N LEU A 119 -4.35 2.60 -6.64
CA LEU A 119 -5.61 3.33 -6.60
C LEU A 119 -6.71 2.57 -5.84
N TYR A 120 -6.92 1.28 -6.14
CA TYR A 120 -7.95 0.48 -5.46
C TYR A 120 -7.57 0.16 -3.99
N ARG A 121 -6.28 0.19 -3.64
CA ARG A 121 -5.81 -0.07 -2.27
C ARG A 121 -6.00 1.14 -1.34
N TRP A 122 -5.71 2.34 -1.83
CA TRP A 122 -5.57 3.53 -0.98
C TRP A 122 -6.65 4.59 -1.21
N GLU A 123 -7.16 4.73 -2.44
CA GLU A 123 -8.18 5.74 -2.77
C GLU A 123 -9.61 5.17 -2.76
N ALA A 124 -9.79 3.84 -2.66
CA ALA A 124 -11.11 3.19 -2.66
C ALA A 124 -12.09 3.73 -1.60
N ARG A 125 -11.58 4.36 -0.55
CA ARG A 125 -12.40 5.04 0.48
C ARG A 125 -13.35 6.11 -0.08
N TYR A 126 -13.13 6.60 -1.30
CA TYR A 126 -14.01 7.54 -1.99
C TYR A 126 -15.12 6.84 -2.79
N LEU A 127 -15.13 5.51 -2.87
CA LEU A 127 -16.27 4.77 -3.43
C LEU A 127 -17.47 4.88 -2.49
N ARG A 128 -18.68 4.77 -3.09
CA ARG A 128 -19.94 5.00 -2.37
C ARG A 128 -20.88 3.81 -2.55
N GLY A 129 -21.58 3.44 -1.46
CA GLY A 129 -22.67 2.47 -1.50
C GLY A 129 -22.31 1.18 -2.24
N ASP A 130 -23.06 0.85 -3.29
CA ASP A 130 -22.92 -0.39 -4.06
C ASP A 130 -21.57 -0.51 -4.78
N ASP A 131 -20.92 0.61 -5.11
CA ASP A 131 -19.59 0.58 -5.74
C ASP A 131 -18.52 0.05 -4.77
N GLN A 132 -18.59 0.42 -3.48
CA GLN A 132 -17.74 -0.15 -2.44
C GLN A 132 -18.03 -1.64 -2.27
N SER A 133 -19.30 -2.03 -2.22
CA SER A 133 -19.72 -3.44 -2.11
C SER A 133 -19.22 -4.28 -3.30
N THR A 134 -19.18 -3.68 -4.49
CA THR A 134 -18.64 -4.31 -5.72
C THR A 134 -17.13 -4.57 -5.56
N LEU A 135 -16.36 -3.57 -5.13
CA LEU A 135 -14.93 -3.73 -4.87
C LEU A 135 -14.68 -4.85 -3.86
N ASP A 136 -15.42 -4.84 -2.74
CA ASP A 136 -15.29 -5.86 -1.70
C ASP A 136 -15.61 -7.26 -2.22
N ALA A 137 -16.60 -7.41 -3.11
CA ALA A 137 -16.95 -8.67 -3.74
C ALA A 137 -15.84 -9.17 -4.68
N GLN A 138 -15.23 -8.28 -5.46
CA GLN A 138 -14.11 -8.58 -6.33
C GLN A 138 -12.89 -9.07 -5.51
N VAL A 139 -12.52 -8.34 -4.47
CA VAL A 139 -11.40 -8.70 -3.58
C VAL A 139 -11.68 -10.04 -2.87
N ARG A 140 -12.89 -10.23 -2.32
CA ARG A 140 -13.28 -11.53 -1.72
C ARG A 140 -13.22 -12.69 -2.71
N THR A 141 -13.48 -12.46 -3.99
CA THR A 141 -13.37 -13.50 -5.01
C THR A 141 -11.92 -13.96 -5.18
N VAL A 142 -10.97 -13.03 -5.21
CA VAL A 142 -9.53 -13.37 -5.27
C VAL A 142 -9.09 -14.14 -4.02
N HIS A 143 -9.51 -13.69 -2.82
CA HIS A 143 -9.24 -14.43 -1.57
C HIS A 143 -9.76 -15.87 -1.63
N ARG A 144 -11.01 -16.09 -2.06
CA ARG A 144 -11.60 -17.44 -2.17
C ARG A 144 -10.82 -18.35 -3.10
N ARG A 145 -10.28 -17.82 -4.20
CA ARG A 145 -9.45 -18.57 -5.14
C ARG A 145 -8.12 -19.02 -4.52
N ILE A 146 -7.54 -18.23 -3.63
CA ILE A 146 -6.36 -18.62 -2.84
C ILE A 146 -6.75 -19.64 -1.76
N HIS A 147 -7.88 -19.43 -1.08
CA HIS A 147 -8.32 -20.31 0.01
C HIS A 147 -8.59 -21.75 -0.46
N ARG A 148 -9.15 -21.93 -1.67
CA ARG A 148 -9.56 -23.25 -2.14
C ARG A 148 -8.40 -24.26 -2.21
N PRO A 149 -7.30 -24.02 -2.95
CA PRO A 149 -6.15 -24.91 -2.93
C PRO A 149 -5.43 -24.95 -1.57
N LEU A 150 -5.46 -23.87 -0.80
CA LEU A 150 -4.87 -23.83 0.55
C LEU A 150 -5.61 -24.77 1.51
N MET A 151 -6.94 -24.89 1.41
CA MET A 151 -7.73 -25.84 2.21
C MET A 151 -7.41 -27.30 1.87
N GLU A 152 -7.07 -27.59 0.63
CA GLU A 152 -6.68 -28.94 0.19
C GLU A 152 -5.27 -29.29 0.70
N LEU A 153 -4.34 -28.34 0.69
CA LEU A 153 -2.96 -28.54 1.14
C LEU A 153 -2.83 -28.53 2.66
N ARG A 154 -3.60 -27.67 3.33
CA ARG A 154 -3.51 -27.41 4.75
C ARG A 154 -4.90 -27.41 5.40
N PRO A 155 -5.56 -28.59 5.47
CA PRO A 155 -6.93 -28.72 5.99
C PRO A 155 -7.03 -28.35 7.49
N GLU A 156 -5.93 -28.43 8.24
CA GLU A 156 -5.83 -28.05 9.65
C GLU A 156 -6.03 -26.55 9.92
N LEU A 157 -5.82 -25.70 8.91
CA LEU A 157 -5.90 -24.27 9.09
C LEU A 157 -7.34 -23.81 9.35
N SER A 158 -7.54 -22.99 10.37
CA SER A 158 -8.79 -22.30 10.60
C SER A 158 -9.15 -21.33 9.46
N SER A 159 -10.40 -20.95 9.33
CA SER A 159 -10.82 -19.93 8.35
C SER A 159 -10.05 -18.62 8.54
N ARG A 160 -9.82 -18.21 9.78
CA ARG A 160 -9.06 -16.99 10.11
C ARG A 160 -7.61 -17.10 9.67
N ALA A 161 -6.95 -18.25 9.89
CA ALA A 161 -5.59 -18.49 9.42
C ALA A 161 -5.48 -18.38 7.89
N ARG A 162 -6.45 -18.96 7.15
CA ARG A 162 -6.50 -18.82 5.68
C ARG A 162 -6.68 -17.37 5.23
N TRP A 163 -7.53 -16.60 5.91
CA TRP A 163 -7.69 -15.17 5.64
C TRP A 163 -6.39 -14.41 5.90
N THR A 164 -5.71 -14.68 7.00
CA THR A 164 -4.41 -14.07 7.33
C THR A 164 -3.37 -14.37 6.25
N LEU A 165 -3.20 -15.64 5.88
CA LEU A 165 -2.22 -16.03 4.85
C LEU A 165 -2.55 -15.44 3.47
N SER A 166 -3.80 -15.45 3.06
CA SER A 166 -4.18 -14.87 1.77
C SER A 166 -4.06 -13.33 1.75
N THR A 167 -4.35 -12.67 2.86
CA THR A 167 -4.11 -11.21 3.00
C THR A 167 -2.62 -10.90 2.95
N ALA A 168 -1.79 -11.70 3.61
CA ALA A 168 -0.34 -11.55 3.55
C ALA A 168 0.20 -11.70 2.12
N VAL A 169 -0.24 -12.72 1.37
CA VAL A 169 0.12 -12.92 -0.04
C VAL A 169 -0.31 -11.73 -0.90
N LEU A 170 -1.54 -11.24 -0.72
CA LEU A 170 -2.03 -10.08 -1.47
C LEU A 170 -1.29 -8.79 -1.09
N GLY A 171 -0.90 -8.63 0.17
CA GLY A 171 -0.06 -7.54 0.65
C GLY A 171 1.34 -7.55 0.03
N VAL A 172 2.00 -8.73 0.03
CA VAL A 172 3.30 -8.94 -0.62
C VAL A 172 3.25 -8.58 -2.11
N ILE A 173 2.28 -9.11 -2.86
CA ILE A 173 2.12 -8.82 -4.29
C ILE A 173 1.71 -7.36 -4.50
N GLY A 174 0.78 -6.85 -3.68
CA GLY A 174 0.28 -5.48 -3.75
C GLY A 174 1.35 -4.42 -3.49
N SER A 175 2.40 -4.76 -2.73
CA SER A 175 3.50 -3.83 -2.45
C SER A 175 4.18 -3.30 -3.72
N VAL A 176 4.18 -4.09 -4.80
CA VAL A 176 4.80 -3.73 -6.10
C VAL A 176 4.27 -2.41 -6.65
N VAL A 177 3.00 -2.06 -6.39
CA VAL A 177 2.38 -0.83 -6.88
C VAL A 177 2.59 0.36 -5.93
N ASP A 178 3.08 0.13 -4.72
CA ASP A 178 3.23 1.16 -3.68
C ASP A 178 4.57 1.90 -3.75
N HIS A 179 5.56 1.36 -4.49
CA HIS A 179 6.90 1.94 -4.62
C HIS A 179 7.42 1.93 -6.06
N ARG A 180 8.54 2.66 -6.29
CA ARG A 180 9.17 2.79 -7.63
C ARG A 180 10.59 2.20 -7.69
N SER A 181 10.95 1.32 -6.75
CA SER A 181 12.22 0.61 -6.76
C SER A 181 12.40 -0.20 -8.04
N LYS A 182 13.63 -0.28 -8.56
CA LYS A 182 13.91 -0.91 -9.85
C LYS A 182 14.49 -2.32 -9.65
N LEU A 183 13.93 -3.28 -10.36
CA LEU A 183 14.42 -4.64 -10.50
C LEU A 183 13.87 -5.21 -11.82
N PRO A 184 14.59 -6.07 -12.56
CA PRO A 184 14.06 -6.73 -13.74
C PRO A 184 12.78 -7.52 -13.45
N ALA A 185 11.77 -7.44 -14.31
CA ALA A 185 10.46 -8.05 -14.06
C ALA A 185 10.53 -9.54 -13.75
N GLY A 186 11.42 -10.29 -14.42
CA GLY A 186 11.65 -11.71 -14.13
C GLY A 186 12.17 -11.96 -12.71
N GLN A 187 13.04 -11.08 -12.20
CA GLN A 187 13.55 -11.17 -10.82
C GLN A 187 12.46 -10.78 -9.81
N ILE A 188 11.61 -9.80 -10.13
CA ILE A 188 10.46 -9.47 -9.26
C ILE A 188 9.53 -10.68 -9.14
N ARG A 189 9.16 -11.30 -10.27
CA ARG A 189 8.29 -12.51 -10.26
C ARG A 189 8.89 -13.65 -9.43
N ALA A 190 10.15 -13.97 -9.63
CA ALA A 190 10.84 -15.02 -8.88
C ALA A 190 10.84 -14.69 -7.37
N LEU A 191 11.22 -13.47 -7.00
CA LEU A 191 11.24 -13.04 -5.60
C LEU A 191 9.85 -13.10 -4.94
N LEU A 192 8.81 -12.62 -5.64
CA LEU A 192 7.44 -12.67 -5.12
C LEU A 192 6.95 -14.11 -4.97
N ALA A 193 7.30 -15.01 -5.91
CA ALA A 193 6.97 -16.43 -5.81
C ALA A 193 7.62 -17.07 -4.58
N ASP A 194 8.92 -16.82 -4.37
CA ASP A 194 9.67 -17.37 -3.23
C ASP A 194 9.10 -16.82 -1.88
N ILE A 195 8.81 -15.53 -1.80
CA ILE A 195 8.23 -14.92 -0.59
C ILE A 195 6.81 -15.47 -0.34
N CYS A 196 5.97 -15.55 -1.37
CA CYS A 196 4.61 -16.06 -1.21
C CYS A 196 4.58 -17.54 -0.85
N ASP A 197 5.48 -18.38 -1.41
CA ASP A 197 5.62 -19.79 -1.02
C ASP A 197 6.00 -19.88 0.48
N ALA A 198 6.95 -19.07 0.95
CA ALA A 198 7.33 -19.02 2.36
C ALA A 198 6.17 -18.56 3.27
N VAL A 199 5.47 -17.48 2.89
CA VAL A 199 4.31 -16.96 3.63
C VAL A 199 3.19 -17.99 3.72
N LEU A 200 2.86 -18.69 2.63
CA LEU A 200 1.82 -19.72 2.60
C LEU A 200 2.17 -20.98 3.41
N ALA A 201 3.47 -21.26 3.58
CA ALA A 201 3.98 -22.36 4.39
C ALA A 201 4.06 -22.00 5.90
N ALA A 202 3.79 -20.74 6.27
CA ALA A 202 3.94 -20.31 7.66
C ALA A 202 2.99 -21.06 8.60
N GLU A 203 3.52 -21.45 9.75
CA GLU A 203 2.74 -21.89 10.91
C GLU A 203 2.42 -20.67 11.78
N LEU A 204 1.13 -20.35 11.90
CA LEU A 204 0.71 -19.18 12.62
C LEU A 204 0.56 -19.49 14.12
N PRO A 205 0.98 -18.59 15.01
CA PRO A 205 0.53 -18.60 16.39
C PRO A 205 -0.99 -18.58 16.46
N GLU A 206 -1.55 -18.91 17.61
CA GLU A 206 -3.00 -18.82 17.82
C GLU A 206 -3.47 -17.38 17.50
N ILE A 207 -4.40 -17.27 16.54
CA ILE A 207 -4.92 -15.98 16.13
C ILE A 207 -6.06 -15.60 17.06
N PRO A 208 -5.98 -14.44 17.75
CA PRO A 208 -7.01 -14.05 18.71
C PRO A 208 -8.38 -13.94 18.05
N ALA A 209 -9.43 -14.25 18.79
CA ALA A 209 -10.80 -14.00 18.36
C ALA A 209 -10.97 -12.49 18.12
N ALA A 210 -11.73 -12.10 17.08
CA ALA A 210 -12.09 -10.70 16.93
C ALA A 210 -12.91 -10.29 18.17
N THR A 211 -12.33 -9.43 18.97
CA THR A 211 -13.04 -8.68 20.02
C THR A 211 -13.35 -7.29 19.47
N ASP A 212 -14.34 -6.63 20.06
CA ASP A 212 -14.61 -5.23 19.74
C ASP A 212 -13.30 -4.40 19.86
N PRO A 213 -13.10 -3.39 19.02
CA PRO A 213 -11.88 -2.59 19.06
C PRO A 213 -11.67 -2.07 20.48
N ALA A 214 -10.55 -2.44 21.08
CA ALA A 214 -10.19 -1.95 22.40
C ALA A 214 -10.17 -0.42 22.35
N ALA A 215 -10.77 0.21 23.36
CA ALA A 215 -10.73 1.66 23.49
C ALA A 215 -9.25 2.08 23.49
N VAL A 216 -8.87 2.94 22.54
CA VAL A 216 -7.52 3.51 22.48
C VAL A 216 -7.21 4.14 23.83
N PRO A 217 -6.15 3.73 24.54
CA PRO A 217 -5.82 4.35 25.82
C PRO A 217 -5.58 5.86 25.61
N PRO A 218 -6.01 6.70 26.57
CA PRO A 218 -5.78 8.12 26.46
C PRO A 218 -4.28 8.39 26.37
N PRO A 219 -3.84 9.39 25.58
CA PRO A 219 -2.43 9.71 25.39
C PRO A 219 -1.76 10.00 26.73
N ALA A 220 -0.53 9.53 26.90
CA ALA A 220 0.27 9.74 28.09
C ALA A 220 0.41 11.26 28.39
N VAL A 221 0.15 11.65 29.62
CA VAL A 221 -0.06 13.04 30.09
C VAL A 221 1.18 13.96 30.01
N SER A 222 2.27 13.54 29.39
CA SER A 222 3.56 14.28 29.38
C SER A 222 3.95 14.93 28.06
N ALA A 223 3.09 14.92 27.04
CA ALA A 223 3.42 15.52 25.75
C ALA A 223 3.32 17.05 25.81
N THR A 224 4.30 17.74 25.20
CA THR A 224 4.15 19.19 24.96
C THR A 224 2.89 19.45 24.13
N LYS A 225 2.33 20.67 24.18
CA LYS A 225 1.18 21.02 23.32
C LYS A 225 1.45 20.79 21.83
N TYR A 226 2.68 20.94 21.41
CA TYR A 226 3.11 20.65 20.04
C TYR A 226 2.95 19.15 19.70
N GLU A 227 3.46 18.26 20.55
CA GLU A 227 3.34 16.81 20.37
C GLU A 227 1.87 16.35 20.42
N ALA A 228 1.10 16.89 21.35
CA ALA A 228 -0.34 16.60 21.44
C ALA A 228 -1.09 17.02 20.16
N LEU A 229 -0.78 18.19 19.60
CA LEU A 229 -1.34 18.63 18.32
C LEU A 229 -0.99 17.68 17.18
N LEU A 230 0.26 17.24 17.07
CA LEU A 230 0.65 16.29 16.02
C LEU A 230 -0.09 14.96 16.17
N THR A 231 -0.09 14.38 17.36
CA THR A 231 -0.74 13.07 17.64
C THR A 231 -2.24 13.12 17.34
N GLU A 232 -2.94 14.11 17.92
CA GLU A 232 -4.39 14.24 17.72
C GLU A 232 -4.77 14.57 16.28
N SER A 233 -3.94 15.34 15.58
CA SER A 233 -4.18 15.61 14.15
C SER A 233 -4.08 14.35 13.30
N MET A 234 -3.06 13.54 13.52
CA MET A 234 -2.89 12.28 12.76
C MET A 234 -4.04 11.31 13.06
N ARG A 235 -4.48 11.22 14.33
CA ARG A 235 -5.64 10.43 14.73
C ARG A 235 -6.92 10.91 14.04
N LEU A 236 -7.17 12.22 14.03
CA LEU A 236 -8.36 12.79 13.38
C LEU A 236 -8.30 12.64 11.86
N PHE A 237 -7.13 12.80 11.22
CA PHE A 237 -6.96 12.55 9.79
C PHE A 237 -7.24 11.08 9.43
N ASN A 238 -6.86 10.16 10.30
CA ASN A 238 -7.18 8.74 10.12
C ASN A 238 -8.67 8.43 10.28
N GLN A 239 -9.34 9.04 11.27
CA GLN A 239 -10.73 8.75 11.60
C GLN A 239 -11.71 9.44 10.66
N ASN A 240 -11.51 10.72 10.41
CA ASN A 240 -12.45 11.58 9.68
C ASN A 240 -12.00 11.87 8.25
N GLY A 241 -10.74 11.57 7.91
CA GLY A 241 -10.08 12.03 6.69
C GLY A 241 -9.51 13.45 6.83
N TYR A 242 -8.48 13.73 6.04
CA TYR A 242 -7.80 15.03 6.06
C TYR A 242 -8.73 16.20 5.73
N ARG A 243 -9.66 16.02 4.76
CA ARG A 243 -10.51 17.13 4.30
C ARG A 243 -11.58 17.52 5.30
N ASP A 244 -12.19 16.52 5.92
CA ASP A 244 -13.33 16.71 6.83
C ASP A 244 -12.88 17.07 8.25
N THR A 245 -11.59 16.96 8.56
CA THR A 245 -10.98 17.45 9.80
C THR A 245 -10.67 18.94 9.66
N THR A 246 -11.17 19.78 10.56
CA THR A 246 -10.90 21.22 10.60
C THR A 246 -9.78 21.57 11.59
N MET A 247 -9.23 22.80 11.51
CA MET A 247 -8.27 23.31 12.49
C MET A 247 -8.93 23.45 13.87
N GLU A 248 -10.22 23.75 13.89
CA GLU A 248 -11.06 23.86 15.08
C GLU A 248 -11.21 22.49 15.77
N ASP A 249 -11.44 21.41 15.02
CA ASP A 249 -11.52 20.05 15.57
C ASP A 249 -10.21 19.65 16.25
N ILE A 250 -9.08 19.94 15.58
CA ILE A 250 -7.75 19.65 16.11
C ILE A 250 -7.49 20.44 17.39
N ALA A 251 -7.80 21.74 17.39
CA ALA A 251 -7.61 22.59 18.56
C ALA A 251 -8.47 22.11 19.73
N ALA A 252 -9.74 21.78 19.48
CA ALA A 252 -10.67 21.25 20.47
C ALA A 252 -10.17 19.94 21.10
N ALA A 253 -9.63 19.02 20.28
CA ALA A 253 -9.10 17.73 20.75
C ALA A 253 -7.96 17.87 21.77
N VAL A 254 -7.17 18.95 21.68
CA VAL A 254 -6.08 19.26 22.64
C VAL A 254 -6.45 20.31 23.68
N GLY A 255 -7.72 20.68 23.77
CA GLY A 255 -8.23 21.63 24.78
C GLY A 255 -7.68 23.05 24.61
N MET A 256 -7.53 23.53 23.37
CA MET A 256 -7.05 24.90 23.11
C MET A 256 -8.00 25.68 22.20
N PRO A 257 -8.01 27.03 22.26
CA PRO A 257 -8.78 27.82 21.31
C PRO A 257 -8.22 27.72 19.90
N ALA A 258 -9.08 27.72 18.85
CA ALA A 258 -8.69 27.64 17.47
C ALA A 258 -7.60 28.61 17.04
N SER A 259 -7.63 29.87 17.57
CA SER A 259 -6.57 30.87 17.33
C SER A 259 -5.20 30.45 17.88
N GLY A 260 -5.17 29.57 18.87
CA GLY A 260 -3.94 29.09 19.51
C GLY A 260 -3.13 28.16 18.62
N ILE A 261 -3.78 27.38 17.75
CA ILE A 261 -3.12 26.42 16.86
C ILE A 261 -2.27 27.12 15.79
N TYR A 262 -2.73 28.29 15.31
CA TYR A 262 -2.02 29.08 14.29
C TYR A 262 -0.67 29.65 14.73
N ARG A 263 -0.34 29.57 16.05
CA ARG A 263 1.01 29.85 16.56
C ARG A 263 2.01 28.73 16.31
N TYR A 264 1.52 27.54 16.03
CA TYR A 264 2.34 26.34 15.77
C TYR A 264 2.38 25.97 14.30
N PHE A 265 1.25 26.09 13.60
CA PHE A 265 1.08 25.61 12.24
C PHE A 265 0.28 26.59 11.40
N SER A 266 0.71 26.82 10.17
CA SER A 266 0.02 27.69 9.21
C SER A 266 -1.27 27.08 8.65
N GLY A 267 -1.43 25.75 8.74
CA GLY A 267 -2.60 25.02 8.28
C GLY A 267 -2.41 23.50 8.37
N LYS A 268 -3.43 22.76 7.97
CA LYS A 268 -3.45 21.29 8.04
C LYS A 268 -2.29 20.61 7.28
N SER A 269 -1.90 21.15 6.13
CA SER A 269 -0.78 20.63 5.33
C SER A 269 0.55 20.69 6.08
N ASP A 270 0.76 21.77 6.85
CA ASP A 270 1.94 21.97 7.69
C ASP A 270 1.96 20.98 8.86
N ILE A 271 0.80 20.76 9.50
CA ILE A 271 0.64 19.74 10.57
C ILE A 271 0.95 18.35 10.03
N LEU A 272 0.39 18.00 8.88
CA LEU A 272 0.60 16.69 8.24
C LEU A 272 2.07 16.45 7.93
N ALA A 273 2.76 17.45 7.36
CA ALA A 273 4.19 17.38 7.08
C ALA A 273 5.04 17.28 8.37
N ALA A 274 4.70 18.04 9.42
CA ALA A 274 5.37 17.97 10.70
C ALA A 274 5.16 16.61 11.40
N GLY A 275 3.95 16.04 11.33
CA GLY A 275 3.63 14.73 11.88
C GLY A 275 4.49 13.62 11.24
N PHE A 276 4.61 13.61 9.92
CA PHE A 276 5.46 12.63 9.24
C PHE A 276 6.95 12.82 9.49
N ARG A 277 7.45 14.07 9.53
CA ARG A 277 8.86 14.32 9.90
C ARG A 277 9.14 13.78 11.31
N ARG A 278 8.25 14.08 12.26
CA ARG A 278 8.39 13.61 13.64
C ARG A 278 8.36 12.10 13.76
N ALA A 279 7.49 11.42 13.01
CA ALA A 279 7.45 9.96 12.94
C ALA A 279 8.76 9.39 12.37
N ALA A 280 9.28 9.98 11.30
CA ALA A 280 10.53 9.56 10.67
C ALA A 280 11.75 9.77 11.60
N ASP A 281 11.80 10.90 12.32
CA ASP A 281 12.88 11.19 13.28
C ASP A 281 12.90 10.16 14.43
N ARG A 282 11.73 9.82 14.97
CA ARG A 282 11.61 8.78 16.01
C ARG A 282 12.03 7.42 15.49
N LEU A 283 11.53 7.02 14.31
CA LEU A 283 11.89 5.74 13.68
C LEU A 283 13.41 5.63 13.48
N SER A 284 14.06 6.70 13.05
CA SER A 284 15.51 6.70 12.83
C SER A 284 16.30 6.61 14.14
N ALA A 285 15.84 7.29 15.19
CA ALA A 285 16.49 7.26 16.51
C ALA A 285 16.38 5.87 17.15
N ASP A 286 15.17 5.30 17.15
CA ASP A 286 14.91 3.98 17.74
C ASP A 286 15.67 2.87 16.99
N MET A 287 15.71 2.97 15.65
CA MET A 287 16.50 2.04 14.82
C MET A 287 18.00 2.11 15.18
N ALA A 288 18.57 3.29 15.32
CA ALA A 288 19.98 3.43 15.68
C ALA A 288 20.29 2.81 17.07
N GLU A 289 19.38 2.97 18.04
CA GLU A 289 19.49 2.35 19.36
C GLU A 289 19.43 0.81 19.26
N LEU A 290 18.43 0.27 18.57
CA LEU A 290 18.26 -1.18 18.36
C LEU A 290 19.48 -1.80 17.68
N LEU A 291 20.00 -1.18 16.63
CA LEU A 291 21.17 -1.68 15.90
C LEU A 291 22.45 -1.63 16.75
N SER A 292 22.60 -0.63 17.61
CA SER A 292 23.76 -0.52 18.51
C SER A 292 23.74 -1.56 19.62
N ALA A 293 22.56 -2.03 20.04
CA ALA A 293 22.38 -3.02 21.09
C ALA A 293 22.47 -4.47 20.59
N ALA A 294 22.36 -4.72 19.29
CA ALA A 294 22.32 -6.05 18.72
C ALA A 294 23.72 -6.71 18.68
N GLY A 295 23.78 -7.99 19.02
CA GLY A 295 25.03 -8.78 19.01
C GLY A 295 25.40 -9.32 17.62
N ASP A 296 24.41 -9.52 16.74
CA ASP A 296 24.60 -10.04 15.40
C ASP A 296 23.51 -9.52 14.44
N PRO A 297 23.69 -9.65 13.11
CA PRO A 297 22.73 -9.14 12.13
C PRO A 297 21.32 -9.73 12.21
N GLU A 298 21.18 -11.00 12.61
CA GLU A 298 19.86 -11.65 12.73
C GLU A 298 19.09 -11.12 13.94
N GLN A 299 19.79 -10.91 15.07
CA GLN A 299 19.22 -10.25 16.24
C GLN A 299 18.81 -8.80 15.94
N ALA A 300 19.66 -8.07 15.21
CA ALA A 300 19.36 -6.71 14.77
C ALA A 300 18.08 -6.65 13.92
N LEU A 301 17.98 -7.51 12.92
CA LEU A 301 16.80 -7.61 12.08
C LEU A 301 15.56 -8.00 12.89
N GLY A 302 15.73 -8.94 13.82
CA GLY A 302 14.67 -9.38 14.72
C GLY A 302 14.11 -8.27 15.58
N ALA A 303 14.97 -7.51 16.24
CA ALA A 303 14.59 -6.39 17.08
C ALA A 303 13.87 -5.31 16.24
N LEU A 304 14.37 -5.03 15.04
CA LEU A 304 13.79 -4.07 14.12
C LEU A 304 12.37 -4.49 13.65
N ILE A 305 12.17 -5.78 13.37
CA ILE A 305 10.84 -6.31 13.00
C ILE A 305 9.86 -6.17 14.17
N ASP A 306 10.28 -6.59 15.38
CA ASP A 306 9.41 -6.56 16.55
C ASP A 306 9.03 -5.12 16.94
N ASP A 307 9.96 -4.17 16.86
CA ASP A 307 9.72 -2.74 17.09
C ASP A 307 8.77 -2.15 16.02
N TYR A 308 9.03 -2.43 14.74
CA TYR A 308 8.18 -1.93 13.66
C TYR A 308 6.74 -2.42 13.77
N VAL A 309 6.55 -3.72 14.06
CA VAL A 309 5.22 -4.30 14.26
C VAL A 309 4.54 -3.68 15.49
N ALA A 310 5.24 -3.58 16.62
CA ALA A 310 4.68 -2.97 17.84
C ALA A 310 4.22 -1.54 17.57
N ARG A 311 5.05 -0.72 16.94
CA ARG A 311 4.77 0.67 16.58
C ARG A 311 3.58 0.81 15.63
N SER A 312 3.47 -0.05 14.62
CA SER A 312 2.33 -0.02 13.68
C SER A 312 1.01 -0.35 14.39
N PHE A 313 1.04 -1.17 15.44
CA PHE A 313 -0.16 -1.45 16.26
C PHE A 313 -0.44 -0.37 17.31
N ASP A 314 0.59 0.31 17.81
CA ASP A 314 0.44 1.42 18.75
C ASP A 314 -0.02 2.72 18.05
N HIS A 315 0.40 2.91 16.80
CA HIS A 315 0.15 4.11 16.00
C HIS A 315 -0.31 3.80 14.57
N PRO A 316 -1.44 3.09 14.41
CA PRO A 316 -1.93 2.65 13.08
C PRO A 316 -2.24 3.81 12.14
N GLU A 317 -2.52 5.00 12.70
CA GLU A 317 -2.79 6.21 11.95
C GLU A 317 -1.58 6.68 11.12
N LEU A 318 -0.35 6.44 11.57
CA LEU A 318 0.85 6.93 10.86
C LEU A 318 1.02 6.24 9.51
N ASP A 319 0.91 4.91 9.49
CA ASP A 319 1.05 4.13 8.27
C ASP A 319 -0.10 4.40 7.29
N TYR A 320 -1.34 4.38 7.77
CA TYR A 320 -2.51 4.57 6.91
C TYR A 320 -2.57 5.99 6.33
N VAL A 321 -2.40 7.01 7.16
CA VAL A 321 -2.43 8.43 6.73
C VAL A 321 -1.29 8.71 5.73
N TYR A 322 -0.13 8.04 5.85
CA TYR A 322 0.94 8.15 4.88
C TYR A 322 0.46 7.83 3.46
N TYR A 323 -0.17 6.67 3.27
CA TYR A 323 -0.60 6.24 1.94
C TYR A 323 -1.80 7.03 1.42
N THR A 324 -2.70 7.46 2.30
CA THR A 324 -3.96 8.08 1.93
C THR A 324 -3.91 9.60 1.83
N GLU A 325 -3.08 10.27 2.64
CA GLU A 325 -3.14 11.73 2.78
C GLU A 325 -1.87 12.47 2.32
N ARG A 326 -0.77 11.76 2.01
CA ARG A 326 0.50 12.41 1.61
C ARG A 326 0.36 13.40 0.43
N LEU A 327 -0.64 13.19 -0.43
CA LEU A 327 -0.90 14.06 -1.59
C LEU A 327 -1.51 15.42 -1.21
N ASN A 328 -1.96 15.58 0.04
CA ASN A 328 -2.47 16.86 0.57
C ASN A 328 -1.37 17.80 1.07
N MET A 329 -0.12 17.35 1.09
CA MET A 329 1.04 18.19 1.43
C MET A 329 1.52 19.00 0.22
N THR A 330 2.35 20.02 0.48
CA THR A 330 3.02 20.75 -0.61
C THR A 330 3.96 19.84 -1.42
N PRO A 331 4.24 20.14 -2.69
CA PRO A 331 5.19 19.35 -3.49
C PRO A 331 6.59 19.25 -2.85
N ALA A 332 7.02 20.29 -2.13
CA ALA A 332 8.29 20.31 -1.40
C ALA A 332 8.27 19.31 -0.24
N ASP A 333 7.22 19.33 0.59
CA ASP A 333 7.06 18.40 1.71
C ASP A 333 6.89 16.96 1.24
N GLN A 334 6.15 16.74 0.16
CA GLN A 334 6.05 15.40 -0.47
C GLN A 334 7.41 14.87 -0.92
N LYS A 335 8.29 15.75 -1.42
CA LYS A 335 9.67 15.37 -1.79
C LYS A 335 10.46 14.97 -0.56
N ILE A 336 10.44 15.77 0.49
CA ILE A 336 11.12 15.48 1.76
C ILE A 336 10.64 14.14 2.31
N LEU A 337 9.32 13.92 2.35
CA LEU A 337 8.74 12.67 2.84
C LEU A 337 9.20 11.44 2.03
N ARG A 338 9.24 11.56 0.69
CA ARG A 338 9.77 10.47 -0.16
C ARG A 338 11.25 10.18 0.09
N ASP A 339 12.04 11.21 0.37
CA ASP A 339 13.46 11.05 0.65
C ASP A 339 13.67 10.40 2.03
N LEU A 340 12.89 10.77 3.06
CA LEU A 340 12.89 10.13 4.38
C LEU A 340 12.48 8.66 4.29
N GLN A 341 11.40 8.35 3.57
CA GLN A 341 10.97 6.96 3.38
C GLN A 341 12.01 6.13 2.66
N ARG A 342 12.65 6.70 1.63
CA ARG A 342 13.74 6.01 0.92
C ARG A 342 14.90 5.71 1.87
N ALA A 343 15.31 6.67 2.69
CA ALA A 343 16.38 6.49 3.67
C ALA A 343 16.00 5.36 4.67
N ALA A 344 14.80 5.36 5.20
CA ALA A 344 14.32 4.31 6.10
C ALA A 344 14.38 2.92 5.45
N VAL A 345 13.91 2.80 4.19
CA VAL A 345 13.99 1.52 3.44
C VAL A 345 15.44 1.08 3.23
N GLU A 346 16.35 2.00 2.87
CA GLU A 346 17.76 1.65 2.71
C GLU A 346 18.40 1.18 4.02
N SER A 347 18.08 1.80 5.16
CA SER A 347 18.55 1.32 6.46
C SER A 347 18.06 -0.10 6.77
N TRP A 348 16.82 -0.45 6.41
CA TRP A 348 16.35 -1.85 6.50
C TRP A 348 17.14 -2.78 5.57
N VAL A 349 17.42 -2.34 4.33
CA VAL A 349 18.20 -3.13 3.37
C VAL A 349 19.60 -3.44 3.92
N GLU A 350 20.26 -2.48 4.56
CA GLU A 350 21.56 -2.67 5.19
C GLU A 350 21.53 -3.77 6.27
N VAL A 351 20.43 -3.90 7.01
CA VAL A 351 20.24 -4.95 8.04
C VAL A 351 19.87 -6.30 7.41
N VAL A 352 19.09 -6.31 6.34
CA VAL A 352 18.66 -7.54 5.64
C VAL A 352 19.81 -8.19 4.87
N MET A 353 20.67 -7.40 4.22
CA MET A 353 21.72 -7.93 3.34
C MET A 353 22.69 -8.92 4.00
N PRO A 354 23.20 -8.70 5.22
CA PRO A 354 24.05 -9.67 5.91
C PRO A 354 23.36 -11.00 6.22
N VAL A 355 22.05 -10.97 6.43
CA VAL A 355 21.21 -12.15 6.76
C VAL A 355 20.77 -12.89 5.48
N ARG A 356 20.71 -12.18 4.36
CA ARG A 356 20.32 -12.72 3.03
C ARG A 356 21.44 -12.49 1.99
N PRO A 357 22.63 -13.09 2.17
CA PRO A 357 23.79 -12.80 1.34
C PRO A 357 23.61 -13.15 -0.15
N ASN A 358 22.61 -13.99 -0.48
CA ASN A 358 22.28 -14.36 -1.85
C ASN A 358 21.33 -13.35 -2.55
N TRP A 359 20.82 -12.35 -1.83
CA TRP A 359 19.98 -11.32 -2.41
C TRP A 359 20.81 -10.13 -2.90
N SER A 360 20.42 -9.56 -4.02
CA SER A 360 20.87 -8.23 -4.39
C SER A 360 20.17 -7.16 -3.54
N ALA A 361 20.77 -5.98 -3.40
CA ALA A 361 20.13 -4.85 -2.73
C ALA A 361 18.76 -4.49 -3.34
N GLY A 362 18.57 -4.73 -4.65
CA GLY A 362 17.27 -4.59 -5.31
C GLY A 362 16.24 -5.58 -4.78
N GLN A 363 16.58 -6.84 -4.61
CA GLN A 363 15.69 -7.86 -4.05
C GLN A 363 15.38 -7.58 -2.57
N ALA A 364 16.39 -7.24 -1.77
CA ALA A 364 16.18 -6.85 -0.38
C ALA A 364 15.23 -5.65 -0.26
N ARG A 365 15.37 -4.63 -1.12
CA ARG A 365 14.49 -3.46 -1.15
C ARG A 365 13.04 -3.82 -1.48
N PHE A 366 12.80 -4.72 -2.44
CA PHE A 366 11.44 -5.22 -2.73
C PHE A 366 10.86 -6.00 -1.56
N ALA A 367 11.65 -6.87 -0.91
CA ALA A 367 11.22 -7.63 0.25
C ALA A 367 10.87 -6.72 1.46
N VAL A 368 11.66 -5.66 1.69
CA VAL A 368 11.36 -4.65 2.73
C VAL A 368 10.04 -3.94 2.45
N HIS A 369 9.80 -3.50 1.21
CA HIS A 369 8.51 -2.92 0.84
C HIS A 369 7.35 -3.92 1.01
N ALA A 370 7.58 -5.19 0.66
CA ALA A 370 6.58 -6.24 0.86
C ALA A 370 6.27 -6.46 2.34
N ALA A 371 7.28 -6.49 3.21
CA ALA A 371 7.12 -6.61 4.65
C ALA A 371 6.33 -5.42 5.24
N MET A 372 6.66 -4.20 4.85
CA MET A 372 5.93 -2.99 5.30
C MET A 372 4.47 -3.00 4.87
N ALA A 373 4.19 -3.34 3.60
CA ALA A 373 2.82 -3.44 3.09
C ALA A 373 2.01 -4.53 3.80
N LEU A 374 2.64 -5.66 4.08
CA LEU A 374 2.05 -6.79 4.79
C LEU A 374 1.64 -6.41 6.22
N VAL A 375 2.49 -5.66 6.96
CA VAL A 375 2.16 -5.19 8.31
C VAL A 375 0.88 -4.34 8.29
N ILE A 376 0.75 -3.43 7.34
CA ILE A 376 -0.43 -2.57 7.21
C ILE A 376 -1.68 -3.40 6.87
N ASP A 377 -1.59 -4.30 5.90
CA ASP A 377 -2.75 -5.09 5.46
C ASP A 377 -3.22 -6.06 6.56
N LEU A 378 -2.30 -6.70 7.27
CA LEU A 378 -2.63 -7.57 8.40
C LEU A 378 -3.10 -6.78 9.61
N GLY A 379 -2.51 -5.62 9.90
CA GLY A 379 -2.99 -4.71 10.93
C GLY A 379 -4.45 -4.32 10.69
N ARG A 380 -4.81 -3.96 9.46
CA ARG A 380 -6.20 -3.66 9.05
C ARG A 380 -7.11 -4.88 9.16
N LEU A 381 -6.66 -6.06 8.73
CA LEU A 381 -7.42 -7.30 8.87
C LEU A 381 -7.77 -7.62 10.33
N MET A 382 -6.87 -7.26 11.25
CA MET A 382 -7.01 -7.48 12.70
C MET A 382 -7.58 -6.25 13.43
N ASN A 383 -8.06 -5.23 12.70
CA ASN A 383 -8.53 -3.94 13.24
C ASN A 383 -7.50 -3.29 14.19
N TYR A 384 -6.20 -3.52 13.95
CA TYR A 384 -5.11 -3.09 14.82
C TYR A 384 -5.35 -3.41 16.30
N GLN A 385 -6.02 -4.54 16.57
CA GLN A 385 -6.18 -5.04 17.95
C GLN A 385 -4.80 -5.27 18.55
N ASN A 386 -4.36 -4.39 19.44
CA ASN A 386 -3.03 -4.39 20.01
C ASN A 386 -2.90 -5.44 21.11
N SER A 387 -2.78 -6.71 20.70
CA SER A 387 -2.51 -7.86 21.57
C SER A 387 -1.17 -8.49 21.21
N GLU A 388 -0.54 -9.15 22.19
CA GLU A 388 0.70 -9.87 21.97
C GLU A 388 0.56 -10.93 20.86
N GLN A 389 -0.59 -11.64 20.83
CA GLN A 389 -0.89 -12.64 19.80
C GLN A 389 -0.99 -12.03 18.40
N ALA A 390 -1.68 -10.89 18.25
CA ALA A 390 -1.81 -10.24 16.95
C ALA A 390 -0.44 -9.77 16.43
N ARG A 391 0.36 -9.14 17.30
CA ARG A 391 1.72 -8.73 16.95
C ARG A 391 2.61 -9.93 16.61
N ALA A 392 2.49 -11.03 17.34
CA ALA A 392 3.23 -12.26 17.08
C ALA A 392 2.91 -12.84 15.71
N VAL A 393 1.63 -12.89 15.31
CA VAL A 393 1.22 -13.33 13.98
C VAL A 393 1.84 -12.47 12.88
N VAL A 394 1.76 -11.15 13.02
CA VAL A 394 2.30 -10.21 12.02
C VAL A 394 3.82 -10.32 11.95
N ALA A 395 4.51 -10.40 13.09
CA ALA A 395 5.96 -10.55 13.12
C ALA A 395 6.43 -11.86 12.46
N VAL A 396 5.69 -12.97 12.66
CA VAL A 396 5.95 -14.23 11.93
C VAL A 396 5.82 -14.04 10.42
N MET A 397 4.79 -13.33 9.96
CA MET A 397 4.62 -13.07 8.52
C MET A 397 5.75 -12.20 7.94
N VAL A 398 6.24 -11.22 8.71
CA VAL A 398 7.40 -10.41 8.32
C VAL A 398 8.68 -11.25 8.30
N ASP A 399 8.89 -12.14 9.29
CA ASP A 399 10.00 -13.10 9.29
C ASP A 399 9.99 -13.95 8.02
N MET A 400 8.85 -14.55 7.67
CA MET A 400 8.73 -15.36 6.47
C MET A 400 9.00 -14.54 5.20
N THR A 401 8.60 -13.26 5.18
CA THR A 401 8.84 -12.36 4.04
C THR A 401 10.33 -12.01 3.87
N LEU A 402 11.03 -11.72 4.96
CA LEU A 402 12.42 -11.24 4.92
C LEU A 402 13.44 -12.38 5.02
N LEU A 403 13.15 -13.40 5.82
CA LEU A 403 14.09 -14.51 6.09
C LEU A 403 13.73 -15.79 5.33
N GLY A 404 12.49 -15.99 4.93
CA GLY A 404 11.97 -17.27 4.40
C GLY A 404 11.89 -18.38 5.46
N ARG A 405 12.03 -18.05 6.74
CA ARG A 405 12.02 -18.96 7.89
C ARG A 405 11.64 -18.23 9.17
N TYR A 406 11.33 -19.00 10.20
CA TYR A 406 11.14 -18.46 11.54
C TYR A 406 12.45 -18.02 12.17
N ARG A 407 12.40 -16.95 12.95
CA ARG A 407 13.44 -16.69 13.97
C ARG A 407 13.20 -17.57 15.20
N LEU A 408 14.28 -18.10 15.77
CA LEU A 408 14.22 -18.60 17.14
C LEU A 408 13.99 -17.38 18.05
N ARG A 409 12.75 -17.19 18.50
CA ARG A 409 12.46 -16.14 19.50
C ARG A 409 13.07 -16.57 20.82
N THR A 410 14.23 -16.05 21.17
CA THR A 410 14.66 -16.00 22.55
C THR A 410 13.66 -15.15 23.30
N ALA A 411 13.01 -15.72 24.31
CA ALA A 411 12.08 -14.97 25.17
C ALA A 411 12.79 -13.69 25.62
N LEU A 412 12.23 -12.54 25.21
CA LEU A 412 12.73 -11.25 25.70
C LEU A 412 12.61 -11.27 27.23
N PRO A 413 13.66 -10.87 27.97
CA PRO A 413 13.53 -10.68 29.41
C PRO A 413 12.41 -9.65 29.64
N ALA A 414 11.44 -10.01 30.48
CA ALA A 414 10.36 -9.12 30.89
C ALA A 414 10.96 -7.80 31.39
N ARG A 415 10.60 -6.69 30.75
CA ARG A 415 10.91 -5.34 31.20
C ARG A 415 9.94 -4.90 32.28
#